data_0341c7738e00364888d5cf16ff62cbaa
#
_entry.id   0341c7738e00364888d5cf16ff62cbaa
#
_cell.length_a   1.000
_cell.length_b   1.000
_cell.length_c   1.000
_cell.angle_alpha   90.00
_cell.angle_beta   90.00
_cell.angle_gamma   90.00
#
_symmetry.space_group_name_H-M   'P 1'
#
loop_
_entity.id
_entity.type
_entity.pdbx_description
1 polymer ?
#
loop_
_entity_poly.entity_id
_entity_poly.type
_entity_poly.pdbx_seq_one_letter_code
_entity_poly.pdbx_strand_id
1 'polypeptide(L)'
;MDVRKIFFLVVFVSIGMILSSSQLQNQDNISIQVNDSGSYIGTDVPHSYGYDGTGIIISVIDTGVDFNHPDLLGFGSDGKVIGGYNFIQPNQLPIDNNGHGTKVAGIIAADGNTLGVAHKAKILAYKVSEDGEGVSSELITSAIEKAIEDE
;
A
#
# COMPACT_ATOMS: atom_id res chain seq x y z
N MET A 1 26.03 2.36 -13.29
CA MET A 1 24.70 2.41 -13.92
C MET A 1 23.77 1.67 -12.98
N ASP A 2 23.18 2.45 -12.06
CA ASP A 2 22.37 1.92 -10.94
C ASP A 2 20.97 1.67 -11.45
N VAL A 3 20.65 0.41 -11.69
CA VAL A 3 19.31 0.01 -12.17
C VAL A 3 18.43 -0.17 -10.94
N ARG A 4 17.84 0.92 -10.43
CA ARG A 4 16.77 0.84 -9.44
C ARG A 4 15.59 0.16 -10.13
N LYS A 5 15.36 -1.08 -9.76
CA LYS A 5 14.21 -1.84 -10.28
C LYS A 5 12.97 -1.35 -9.59
N ILE A 6 12.15 -0.57 -10.29
CA ILE A 6 10.83 -0.19 -9.83
C ILE A 6 9.85 -1.20 -10.39
N PHE A 7 9.09 -1.80 -9.49
CA PHE A 7 7.97 -2.66 -9.84
C PHE A 7 6.68 -1.88 -9.65
N PHE A 8 5.91 -1.74 -10.71
CA PHE A 8 4.53 -1.24 -10.62
C PHE A 8 3.61 -2.39 -10.24
N LEU A 9 2.96 -2.27 -9.10
CA LEU A 9 1.82 -3.11 -8.76
C LEU A 9 0.60 -2.21 -8.64
N VAL A 10 -0.21 -2.17 -9.68
CA VAL A 10 -1.53 -1.55 -9.63
C VAL A 10 -2.50 -2.63 -9.17
N VAL A 11 -2.93 -2.58 -7.92
CA VAL A 11 -3.93 -3.50 -7.39
C VAL A 11 -5.27 -2.78 -7.34
N PHE A 12 -6.09 -2.98 -8.36
CA PHE A 12 -7.52 -2.72 -8.30
C PHE A 12 -8.24 -4.01 -7.91
N VAL A 13 -8.67 -4.11 -6.69
CA VAL A 13 -9.65 -5.13 -6.29
C VAL A 13 -10.93 -4.41 -5.89
N SER A 14 -11.75 -4.09 -6.88
CA SER A 14 -13.15 -3.78 -6.63
C SER A 14 -13.90 -5.10 -6.40
N ILE A 15 -13.79 -5.66 -5.21
CA ILE A 15 -14.70 -6.70 -4.77
C ILE A 15 -15.85 -5.98 -4.05
N GLY A 16 -16.93 -5.76 -4.78
CA GLY A 16 -18.22 -5.43 -4.19
C GLY A 16 -18.68 -6.58 -3.31
N MET A 17 -18.27 -6.59 -2.05
CA MET A 17 -18.88 -7.39 -1.02
C MET A 17 -19.82 -6.50 -0.21
N ILE A 18 -21.12 -6.60 -0.53
CA ILE A 18 -22.21 -6.24 0.38
C ILE A 18 -22.08 -7.19 1.58
N LEU A 19 -21.43 -6.76 2.64
CA LEU A 19 -21.48 -7.41 3.93
C LEU A 19 -22.36 -6.59 4.85
N SER A 20 -23.46 -7.22 5.27
CA SER A 20 -24.42 -6.71 6.24
C SER A 20 -23.72 -6.25 7.53
N SER A 21 -24.28 -5.23 8.14
CA SER A 21 -23.85 -4.45 9.32
C SER A 21 -23.72 -5.20 10.65
N SER A 22 -23.23 -6.43 10.67
CA SER A 22 -23.10 -7.23 11.90
C SER A 22 -21.70 -7.78 12.20
N GLN A 23 -20.64 -7.28 11.53
CA GLN A 23 -19.25 -7.75 11.73
C GLN A 23 -18.29 -6.61 12.14
N LEU A 24 -18.71 -5.74 13.08
CA LEU A 24 -17.83 -4.78 13.76
C LEU A 24 -17.23 -5.39 15.04
N GLN A 25 -16.58 -6.54 14.92
CA GLN A 25 -15.74 -7.09 16.01
C GLN A 25 -14.71 -8.05 15.41
N ASN A 26 -13.51 -7.53 15.11
CA ASN A 26 -12.24 -8.25 15.18
C ASN A 26 -11.12 -7.47 14.50
N GLN A 27 -10.66 -6.38 15.13
CA GLN A 27 -9.40 -5.75 14.71
C GLN A 27 -8.19 -6.65 15.02
N ASP A 28 -8.31 -7.53 16.03
CA ASP A 28 -7.22 -8.43 16.43
C ASP A 28 -6.98 -9.59 15.45
N ASN A 29 -7.96 -9.92 14.60
CA ASN A 29 -7.83 -11.03 13.64
C ASN A 29 -7.13 -10.65 12.33
N ILE A 30 -6.98 -9.37 12.02
CA ILE A 30 -6.37 -8.94 10.75
C ILE A 30 -4.84 -9.10 10.81
N SER A 31 -4.22 -8.81 11.93
CA SER A 31 -2.76 -8.98 12.13
C SER A 31 -2.34 -10.45 12.06
N ILE A 32 -3.15 -11.36 12.61
CA ILE A 32 -2.92 -12.81 12.55
C ILE A 32 -3.04 -13.30 11.11
N GLN A 33 -4.00 -12.80 10.33
CA GLN A 33 -4.22 -13.25 8.94
C GLN A 33 -3.09 -12.83 7.98
N VAL A 34 -2.46 -11.68 8.17
CA VAL A 34 -1.35 -11.27 7.29
C VAL A 34 -0.08 -12.08 7.57
N ASN A 35 0.22 -12.36 8.83
CA ASN A 35 1.35 -13.22 9.19
C ASN A 35 1.15 -14.67 8.70
N ASP A 36 -0.07 -15.20 8.82
CA ASP A 36 -0.44 -16.51 8.28
C ASP A 36 -0.39 -16.54 6.75
N SER A 37 -0.82 -15.44 6.09
CA SER A 37 -0.79 -15.34 4.62
C SER A 37 0.63 -15.38 4.07
N GLY A 38 1.59 -14.77 4.73
CA GLY A 38 3.01 -14.83 4.37
C GLY A 38 3.53 -16.26 4.33
N SER A 39 3.32 -17.02 5.40
CA SER A 39 3.70 -18.44 5.49
C SER A 39 2.96 -19.29 4.43
N TYR A 40 1.69 -18.96 4.17
CA TYR A 40 0.86 -19.70 3.20
C TYR A 40 1.33 -19.53 1.76
N ILE A 41 1.81 -18.35 1.38
CA ILE A 41 2.36 -18.07 0.04
C ILE A 41 3.89 -18.32 -0.05
N GLY A 42 4.51 -18.72 1.04
CA GLY A 42 5.92 -19.12 1.08
C GLY A 42 6.91 -17.97 1.08
N THR A 43 6.59 -16.82 1.70
CA THR A 43 7.52 -15.67 1.79
C THR A 43 8.76 -15.95 2.62
N ASP A 44 8.73 -16.96 3.49
CA ASP A 44 9.87 -17.35 4.33
C ASP A 44 11.09 -17.73 3.49
N VAL A 45 10.85 -18.38 2.33
CA VAL A 45 11.93 -18.83 1.44
C VAL A 45 12.65 -17.64 0.81
N PRO A 46 12.00 -16.72 0.06
CA PRO A 46 12.68 -15.55 -0.47
C PRO A 46 13.29 -14.66 0.62
N HIS A 47 12.63 -14.49 1.77
CA HIS A 47 13.19 -13.70 2.88
C HIS A 47 14.49 -14.34 3.42
N SER A 48 14.59 -15.66 3.51
CA SER A 48 15.81 -16.36 3.93
C SER A 48 17.00 -16.12 3.00
N TYR A 49 16.74 -15.75 1.75
CA TYR A 49 17.74 -15.33 0.76
C TYR A 49 17.95 -13.83 0.69
N GLY A 50 17.32 -13.04 1.57
CA GLY A 50 17.42 -11.58 1.60
C GLY A 50 16.54 -10.84 0.57
N TYR A 51 15.58 -11.52 -0.04
CA TYR A 51 14.59 -10.89 -0.94
C TYR A 51 13.41 -10.35 -0.13
N ASP A 52 13.58 -9.21 0.50
CA ASP A 52 12.65 -8.59 1.45
C ASP A 52 12.05 -7.26 0.95
N GLY A 53 12.40 -6.84 -0.27
CA GLY A 53 12.00 -5.56 -0.85
C GLY A 53 13.00 -4.44 -0.65
N THR A 54 14.17 -4.70 -0.07
CA THR A 54 15.22 -3.68 0.09
C THR A 54 15.59 -3.04 -1.25
N GLY A 55 15.55 -1.70 -1.30
CA GLY A 55 15.85 -0.90 -2.49
C GLY A 55 14.72 -0.86 -3.53
N ILE A 56 13.55 -1.42 -3.23
CA ILE A 56 12.36 -1.36 -4.09
C ILE A 56 11.42 -0.25 -3.62
N ILE A 57 10.86 0.48 -4.58
CA ILE A 57 9.78 1.44 -4.37
C ILE A 57 8.52 0.90 -5.04
N ILE A 58 7.39 0.93 -4.35
CA ILE A 58 6.11 0.43 -4.84
C ILE A 58 5.09 1.56 -4.80
N SER A 59 4.50 1.85 -5.95
CA SER A 59 3.43 2.84 -6.10
C SER A 59 2.08 2.20 -5.78
N VAL A 60 1.39 2.73 -4.76
CA VAL A 60 0.03 2.32 -4.35
C VAL A 60 -0.96 3.36 -4.85
N ILE A 61 -1.74 3.01 -5.87
CA ILE A 61 -2.79 3.87 -6.46
C ILE A 61 -4.14 3.38 -5.91
N ASP A 62 -4.68 4.09 -4.92
CA ASP A 62 -5.82 3.61 -4.12
C ASP A 62 -6.54 4.78 -3.40
N THR A 63 -7.14 4.53 -2.23
CA THR A 63 -7.81 5.54 -1.38
C THR A 63 -6.83 6.42 -0.59
N GLY A 64 -5.54 6.28 -0.82
CA GLY A 64 -4.46 6.87 -0.04
C GLY A 64 -3.81 5.85 0.90
N VAL A 65 -2.93 6.31 1.79
CA VAL A 65 -2.27 5.48 2.80
C VAL A 65 -2.23 6.22 4.13
N ASP A 66 -2.70 5.60 5.21
CA ASP A 66 -2.49 6.12 6.56
C ASP A 66 -1.06 5.82 7.02
N PHE A 67 -0.15 6.71 6.65
CA PHE A 67 1.25 6.61 7.03
C PHE A 67 1.52 6.83 8.52
N ASN A 68 0.50 7.22 9.34
CA ASN A 68 0.60 7.27 10.79
C ASN A 68 0.37 5.90 11.44
N HIS A 69 -0.10 4.91 10.64
CA HIS A 69 -0.24 3.55 11.13
C HIS A 69 1.11 3.00 11.62
N PRO A 70 1.20 2.38 12.82
CA PRO A 70 2.47 1.95 13.41
C PRO A 70 3.26 0.97 12.53
N ASP A 71 2.59 0.18 11.69
CA ASP A 71 3.25 -0.75 10.78
C ASP A 71 3.74 -0.11 9.47
N LEU A 72 3.38 1.17 9.21
CA LEU A 72 3.80 1.93 8.04
C LEU A 72 4.84 3.01 8.34
N LEU A 73 5.25 3.15 9.61
CA LEU A 73 6.44 3.85 10.08
C LEU A 73 6.64 5.30 9.57
N GLY A 74 5.56 6.03 9.28
CA GLY A 74 5.59 7.46 8.95
C GLY A 74 5.74 7.81 7.47
N PHE A 75 5.79 9.13 7.23
CA PHE A 75 5.86 9.78 5.93
C PHE A 75 7.17 10.54 5.74
N GLY A 76 7.69 10.58 4.51
CA GLY A 76 8.93 11.28 4.14
C GLY A 76 10.12 10.33 4.02
N SER A 77 11.33 10.89 3.85
CA SER A 77 12.56 10.12 3.53
C SER A 77 12.84 8.98 4.52
N ASP A 78 12.57 9.20 5.79
CA ASP A 78 12.84 8.23 6.86
C ASP A 78 11.67 7.27 7.10
N GLY A 79 10.47 7.62 6.60
CA GLY A 79 9.26 6.81 6.70
C GLY A 79 9.20 5.63 5.73
N LYS A 80 8.16 4.84 5.85
CA LYS A 80 7.78 3.79 4.89
C LYS A 80 7.18 4.41 3.63
N VAL A 81 6.30 5.41 3.80
CA VAL A 81 5.69 6.15 2.71
C VAL A 81 6.55 7.37 2.40
N ILE A 82 7.30 7.31 1.31
CA ILE A 82 8.33 8.32 1.00
C ILE A 82 7.80 9.51 0.19
N GLY A 83 6.58 9.42 -0.35
CA GLY A 83 5.96 10.46 -1.17
C GLY A 83 4.66 9.99 -1.78
N GLY A 84 4.24 10.71 -2.83
CA GLY A 84 3.03 10.43 -3.60
C GLY A 84 2.21 11.68 -3.85
N TYR A 85 0.96 11.49 -4.30
CA TYR A 85 0.10 12.58 -4.69
C TYR A 85 -1.37 12.30 -4.41
N ASN A 86 -2.11 13.35 -4.02
CA ASN A 86 -3.56 13.29 -3.80
C ASN A 86 -4.28 13.91 -5.00
N PHE A 87 -4.84 13.08 -5.88
CA PHE A 87 -5.56 13.53 -7.07
C PHE A 87 -6.96 14.06 -6.75
N ILE A 88 -7.51 13.72 -5.57
CA ILE A 88 -8.82 14.20 -5.13
C ILE A 88 -8.70 15.59 -4.52
N GLN A 89 -7.63 15.84 -3.75
CA GLN A 89 -7.33 17.10 -3.10
C GLN A 89 -5.84 17.43 -3.27
N PRO A 90 -5.44 18.04 -4.43
CA PRO A 90 -4.03 18.19 -4.81
C PRO A 90 -3.13 18.96 -3.84
N ASN A 91 -3.72 19.77 -2.94
CA ASN A 91 -2.99 20.54 -1.93
C ASN A 91 -2.84 19.80 -0.57
N GLN A 92 -3.27 18.55 -0.49
CA GLN A 92 -3.21 17.73 0.71
C GLN A 92 -2.37 16.48 0.48
N LEU A 93 -1.84 15.92 1.56
CA LEU A 93 -1.15 14.63 1.52
C LEU A 93 -2.14 13.51 1.17
N PRO A 94 -1.67 12.41 0.55
CA PRO A 94 -2.50 11.29 0.12
C PRO A 94 -2.87 10.38 1.30
N ILE A 95 -3.41 10.98 2.38
CA ILE A 95 -3.82 10.22 3.55
C ILE A 95 -5.11 9.43 3.28
N ASP A 96 -5.15 8.20 3.76
CA ASP A 96 -6.29 7.31 3.63
C ASP A 96 -7.33 7.61 4.72
N ASN A 97 -8.57 7.90 4.30
CA ASN A 97 -9.73 8.07 5.19
C ASN A 97 -10.73 6.90 5.09
N ASN A 98 -10.47 5.94 4.19
CA ASN A 98 -11.31 4.77 3.94
C ASN A 98 -10.76 3.51 4.62
N GLY A 99 -9.46 3.31 4.54
CA GLY A 99 -8.73 2.16 5.08
C GLY A 99 -8.38 1.09 4.04
N HIS A 100 -8.90 1.17 2.79
CA HIS A 100 -8.59 0.16 1.75
C HIS A 100 -7.12 0.26 1.32
N GLY A 101 -6.66 1.44 0.90
CA GLY A 101 -5.28 1.64 0.47
C GLY A 101 -4.25 1.38 1.57
N THR A 102 -4.60 1.68 2.83
CA THR A 102 -3.76 1.35 3.98
C THR A 102 -3.60 -0.15 4.18
N LYS A 103 -4.68 -0.93 4.01
CA LYS A 103 -4.61 -2.39 4.04
C LYS A 103 -3.75 -2.95 2.92
N VAL A 104 -3.92 -2.43 1.70
CA VAL A 104 -3.10 -2.80 0.54
C VAL A 104 -1.62 -2.52 0.80
N ALA A 105 -1.30 -1.31 1.26
CA ALA A 105 0.05 -0.91 1.63
C ALA A 105 0.64 -1.81 2.73
N GLY A 106 -0.17 -2.19 3.72
CA GLY A 106 0.23 -3.09 4.81
C GLY A 106 0.57 -4.50 4.31
N ILE A 107 -0.27 -5.09 3.45
CA ILE A 107 0.01 -6.40 2.83
C ILE A 107 1.32 -6.37 2.04
N ILE A 108 1.58 -5.27 1.34
CA ILE A 108 2.78 -5.10 0.53
C ILE A 108 4.02 -4.93 1.42
N ALA A 109 4.01 -3.96 2.34
CA ALA A 109 5.24 -3.44 2.92
C ALA A 109 5.19 -3.07 4.41
N ALA A 110 4.21 -3.54 5.19
CA ALA A 110 4.23 -3.35 6.64
C ALA A 110 5.55 -3.83 7.24
N ASP A 111 6.10 -3.06 8.20
CA ASP A 111 7.39 -3.35 8.85
C ASP A 111 7.35 -2.97 10.35
N GLY A 112 6.26 -3.35 11.02
CA GLY A 112 6.03 -3.10 12.43
C GLY A 112 5.64 -4.38 13.17
N ASN A 113 4.49 -4.37 13.81
CA ASN A 113 3.94 -5.57 14.47
C ASN A 113 3.56 -6.65 13.45
N THR A 114 3.18 -6.23 12.24
CA THR A 114 2.86 -7.09 11.11
C THR A 114 3.91 -6.90 10.03
N LEU A 115 4.30 -7.97 9.34
CA LEU A 115 5.23 -7.92 8.20
C LEU A 115 4.48 -8.11 6.89
N GLY A 116 4.66 -7.16 5.97
CA GLY A 116 4.24 -7.28 4.58
C GLY A 116 5.15 -8.21 3.78
N VAL A 117 4.72 -8.57 2.57
CA VAL A 117 5.47 -9.47 1.68
C VAL A 117 6.86 -8.89 1.33
N ALA A 118 6.92 -7.60 1.06
CA ALA A 118 8.14 -6.85 0.76
C ALA A 118 8.40 -5.80 1.86
N HIS A 119 8.54 -6.26 3.11
CA HIS A 119 8.52 -5.41 4.29
C HIS A 119 9.65 -4.36 4.34
N LYS A 120 10.69 -4.47 3.52
CA LYS A 120 11.75 -3.45 3.39
C LYS A 120 11.54 -2.50 2.20
N ALA A 121 10.53 -2.74 1.35
CA ALA A 121 10.19 -1.80 0.28
C ALA A 121 9.69 -0.45 0.83
N LYS A 122 9.83 0.59 0.02
CA LYS A 122 9.24 1.91 0.26
C LYS A 122 7.97 2.07 -0.58
N ILE A 123 7.10 2.99 -0.17
CA ILE A 123 5.81 3.24 -0.83
C ILE A 123 5.76 4.68 -1.34
N LEU A 124 5.22 4.83 -2.56
CA LEU A 124 4.64 6.08 -3.05
C LEU A 124 3.12 5.94 -3.06
N ALA A 125 2.41 6.85 -2.39
CA ALA A 125 0.96 6.78 -2.23
C ALA A 125 0.27 7.73 -3.21
N TYR A 126 -0.62 7.21 -4.07
CA TYR A 126 -1.42 8.01 -5.02
C TYR A 126 -2.90 7.83 -4.71
N LYS A 127 -3.49 8.88 -4.12
CA LYS A 127 -4.90 8.86 -3.77
C LYS A 127 -5.76 9.26 -4.95
N VAL A 128 -6.56 8.31 -5.44
CA VAL A 128 -7.47 8.49 -6.59
C VAL A 128 -8.93 8.30 -6.23
N SER A 129 -9.24 7.93 -4.99
CA SER A 129 -10.59 7.77 -4.48
C SER A 129 -10.68 8.15 -2.99
N GLU A 130 -11.87 8.59 -2.55
CA GLU A 130 -12.19 8.76 -1.12
C GLU A 130 -12.88 7.52 -0.54
N ASP A 131 -13.72 6.87 -1.31
CA ASP A 131 -14.59 5.78 -0.87
C ASP A 131 -14.18 4.38 -1.40
N GLY A 132 -13.19 4.34 -2.30
CA GLY A 132 -12.75 3.10 -2.94
C GLY A 132 -13.60 2.69 -4.14
N GLU A 133 -14.53 3.54 -4.58
CA GLU A 133 -15.44 3.25 -5.68
C GLU A 133 -15.26 4.24 -6.84
N GLY A 134 -15.68 3.84 -8.04
CA GLY A 134 -15.99 4.73 -9.16
C GLY A 134 -14.84 5.58 -9.71
N VAL A 135 -13.59 5.10 -9.68
CA VAL A 135 -12.44 5.85 -10.22
C VAL A 135 -12.47 5.85 -11.75
N SER A 136 -12.35 7.03 -12.37
CA SER A 136 -12.29 7.13 -13.83
C SER A 136 -10.97 6.61 -14.39
N SER A 137 -11.02 6.11 -15.64
CA SER A 137 -9.81 5.63 -16.33
C SER A 137 -8.78 6.73 -16.55
N GLU A 138 -9.23 7.97 -16.77
CA GLU A 138 -8.36 9.13 -16.96
C GLU A 138 -7.58 9.44 -15.67
N LEU A 139 -8.23 9.35 -14.51
CA LEU A 139 -7.58 9.59 -13.22
C LEU A 139 -6.53 8.51 -12.91
N ILE A 140 -6.86 7.26 -13.21
CA ILE A 140 -5.92 6.14 -13.07
C ILE A 140 -4.70 6.35 -13.98
N THR A 141 -4.92 6.72 -15.24
CA THR A 141 -3.84 6.99 -16.20
C THR A 141 -2.94 8.10 -15.69
N SER A 142 -3.52 9.21 -15.23
CA SER A 142 -2.75 10.33 -14.65
C SER A 142 -1.94 9.90 -13.42
N ALA A 143 -2.49 9.02 -12.58
CA ALA A 143 -1.77 8.51 -11.41
C ALA A 143 -0.60 7.60 -11.80
N ILE A 144 -0.75 6.78 -12.84
CA ILE A 144 0.33 5.96 -13.38
C ILE A 144 1.42 6.85 -13.98
N GLU A 145 1.06 7.85 -14.79
CA GLU A 145 2.01 8.81 -15.36
C GLU A 145 2.79 9.54 -14.27
N LYS A 146 2.07 10.02 -13.24
CA LYS A 146 2.72 10.68 -12.09
C LYS A 146 3.66 9.75 -11.33
N ALA A 147 3.28 8.48 -11.16
CA ALA A 147 4.14 7.49 -10.52
C ALA A 147 5.43 7.22 -11.30
N ILE A 148 5.36 7.30 -12.64
CA ILE A 148 6.54 7.20 -13.52
C ILE A 148 7.43 8.43 -13.42
N GLU A 149 6.86 9.63 -13.26
CA GLU A 149 7.62 10.88 -13.11
C GLU A 149 8.35 10.99 -11.77
N ASP A 150 7.80 10.38 -10.72
CA ASP A 150 8.35 10.44 -9.35
C ASP A 150 9.49 9.43 -9.09
N GLU A 151 9.94 8.72 -10.16
CA GLU A 151 11.06 7.78 -10.13
C GLU A 151 12.44 8.38 -9.80
#